data_a99103f329b9679ba5885d9d1046c65a
#
_entry.id   a99103f329b9679ba5885d9d1046c65a
#
_cell.length_a   1.000
_cell.length_b   1.000
_cell.length_c   1.000
_cell.angle_alpha   90.00
_cell.angle_beta   90.00
_cell.angle_gamma   90.00
#
_symmetry.space_group_name_H-M   'P 1'
#
loop_
_entity.id
_entity.type
_entity.pdbx_description
1 polymer ?
#
loop_
_entity_poly.entity_id
_entity_poly.type
_entity_poly.pdbx_seq_one_letter_code
_entity_poly.pdbx_strand_id
1 'polypeptide(L)'
;SKGVVAVSRANGEISDEDVERVISASEAISMPLNREIIHIITRVFTVDNETGIKNPVGMHGVRLEVDSLIIDGSTPFIKNLVKCVNESGINIDALVLDILAASRAVLNKRQKDLGVLCLDVGGGTSSLCIYEEGDLRHVNILPVGAMHITNDLAIGLRTAVDIAEKVKIEYGSCLPDEIHKNDAIDLAKFGFGEEDLVPRKEVANIIEARVLEILELTVRELKKID
;
A
#
# COMPACT_ATOMS: atom_id res chain seq x y z
N SER A 1 11.66 9.06 -9.32
CA SER A 1 12.57 9.19 -10.48
C SER A 1 12.36 10.51 -11.19
N LYS A 2 13.43 11.03 -11.82
CA LYS A 2 13.36 12.24 -12.63
C LYS A 2 13.67 11.93 -14.09
N GLY A 3 12.80 12.40 -15.01
CA GLY A 3 13.06 12.45 -16.44
C GLY A 3 13.41 13.86 -16.85
N VAL A 4 14.26 14.03 -17.86
CA VAL A 4 14.67 15.33 -18.41
C VAL A 4 14.82 15.22 -19.90
N VAL A 5 14.19 16.13 -20.65
CA VAL A 5 14.32 16.23 -22.12
C VAL A 5 14.42 17.69 -22.55
N ALA A 6 15.03 17.92 -23.71
CA ALA A 6 14.91 19.20 -24.39
C ALA A 6 13.59 19.24 -25.18
N VAL A 7 12.95 20.41 -25.21
CA VAL A 7 11.73 20.65 -26.01
C VAL A 7 12.08 20.56 -27.49
N SER A 8 11.28 19.80 -28.25
CA SER A 8 11.62 19.43 -29.61
C SER A 8 11.30 20.51 -30.66
N ARG A 9 10.27 21.31 -30.41
CA ARG A 9 9.81 22.33 -31.37
C ARG A 9 10.71 23.57 -31.39
N ALA A 10 10.98 24.07 -32.57
CA ALA A 10 11.83 25.25 -32.77
C ALA A 10 11.25 26.54 -32.15
N ASN A 11 9.93 26.62 -31.98
CA ASN A 11 9.27 27.73 -31.28
C ASN A 11 9.29 27.59 -29.75
N GLY A 12 9.81 26.47 -29.22
CA GLY A 12 9.88 26.21 -27.78
C GLY A 12 8.55 25.82 -27.14
N GLU A 13 7.49 25.59 -27.90
CA GLU A 13 6.19 25.14 -27.39
C GLU A 13 6.21 23.65 -27.07
N ILE A 14 5.87 23.29 -25.85
CA ILE A 14 5.83 21.92 -25.36
C ILE A 14 4.61 21.18 -25.94
N SER A 15 4.86 20.04 -26.56
CA SER A 15 3.85 19.14 -27.12
C SER A 15 3.58 17.92 -26.25
N ASP A 16 2.50 17.19 -26.56
CA ASP A 16 2.21 15.89 -25.95
C ASP A 16 3.37 14.89 -26.16
N GLU A 17 4.03 14.93 -27.35
CA GLU A 17 5.21 14.09 -27.63
C GLU A 17 6.39 14.40 -26.70
N ASP A 18 6.59 15.66 -26.30
CA ASP A 18 7.62 16.05 -25.33
C ASP A 18 7.29 15.50 -23.95
N VAL A 19 6.01 15.51 -23.57
CA VAL A 19 5.52 14.93 -22.31
C VAL A 19 5.72 13.41 -22.30
N GLU A 20 5.39 12.70 -23.37
CA GLU A 20 5.63 11.26 -23.48
C GLU A 20 7.12 10.94 -23.40
N ARG A 21 7.97 11.70 -24.07
CA ARG A 21 9.43 11.53 -24.03
C ARG A 21 10.01 11.76 -22.65
N VAL A 22 9.56 12.77 -21.92
CA VAL A 22 10.09 13.05 -20.57
C VAL A 22 9.63 11.98 -19.56
N ILE A 23 8.41 11.46 -19.72
CA ILE A 23 7.93 10.33 -18.91
C ILE A 23 8.78 9.09 -19.22
N SER A 24 8.96 8.73 -20.49
CA SER A 24 9.82 7.61 -20.89
C SER A 24 11.27 7.78 -20.41
N ALA A 25 11.79 9.02 -20.40
CA ALA A 25 13.09 9.29 -19.81
C ALA A 25 13.15 9.03 -18.29
N SER A 26 12.03 9.23 -17.57
CA SER A 26 11.95 8.92 -16.14
C SER A 26 11.93 7.40 -15.84
N GLU A 27 11.57 6.58 -16.85
CA GLU A 27 11.59 5.12 -16.77
C GLU A 27 12.99 4.53 -16.88
N ALA A 28 13.93 5.27 -17.46
CA ALA A 28 15.30 4.83 -17.70
C ALA A 28 16.13 4.74 -16.41
N ILE A 29 15.60 4.05 -15.41
CA ILE A 29 16.28 3.74 -14.15
C ILE A 29 16.97 2.38 -14.22
N SER A 30 18.09 2.27 -13.55
CA SER A 30 18.76 0.97 -13.38
C SER A 30 17.96 0.10 -12.43
N MET A 31 17.19 -0.84 -12.97
CA MET A 31 16.43 -1.82 -12.18
C MET A 31 17.15 -3.16 -12.06
N PRO A 32 17.02 -3.87 -10.92
CA PRO A 32 17.46 -5.25 -10.82
C PRO A 32 16.76 -6.13 -11.86
N LEU A 33 17.47 -7.14 -12.40
CA LEU A 33 16.98 -8.04 -13.48
C LEU A 33 15.69 -8.81 -13.13
N ASN A 34 15.37 -8.93 -11.85
CA ASN A 34 14.19 -9.66 -11.35
C ASN A 34 13.04 -8.76 -10.94
N ARG A 35 13.06 -7.49 -11.37
CA ARG A 35 11.97 -6.52 -11.11
C ARG A 35 11.46 -5.93 -12.42
N GLU A 36 10.18 -5.58 -12.43
CA GLU A 36 9.52 -4.91 -13.55
C GLU A 36 8.61 -3.78 -13.05
N ILE A 37 8.47 -2.74 -13.85
CA ILE A 37 7.62 -1.59 -13.54
C ILE A 37 6.15 -2.00 -13.67
N ILE A 38 5.36 -1.72 -12.63
CA ILE A 38 3.91 -1.92 -12.62
C ILE A 38 3.20 -0.60 -12.92
N HIS A 39 3.64 0.50 -12.28
CA HIS A 39 3.06 1.83 -12.46
C HIS A 39 4.13 2.91 -12.56
N ILE A 40 3.83 3.91 -13.38
CA ILE A 40 4.53 5.18 -13.46
C ILE A 40 3.50 6.27 -13.20
N ILE A 41 3.69 7.00 -12.11
CA ILE A 41 2.75 8.04 -11.69
C ILE A 41 3.48 9.36 -11.73
N THR A 42 3.12 10.20 -12.68
CA THR A 42 3.66 11.56 -12.80
C THR A 42 3.14 12.42 -11.66
N ARG A 43 4.03 13.13 -10.97
CA ARG A 43 3.69 14.02 -9.86
C ARG A 43 3.64 15.47 -10.34
N VAL A 44 4.76 15.96 -10.83
CA VAL A 44 4.94 17.35 -11.16
C VAL A 44 5.91 17.49 -12.33
N PHE A 45 5.63 18.45 -13.20
CA PHE A 45 6.55 18.87 -14.24
C PHE A 45 7.28 20.15 -13.82
N THR A 46 8.46 20.33 -14.42
CA THR A 46 9.26 21.55 -14.32
C THR A 46 9.61 21.98 -15.73
N VAL A 47 9.29 23.22 -16.07
CA VAL A 47 9.68 23.86 -17.34
C VAL A 47 10.76 24.89 -17.05
N ASP A 48 11.94 24.68 -17.60
CA ASP A 48 13.16 25.43 -17.30
C ASP A 48 13.45 25.41 -15.76
N ASN A 49 13.06 26.45 -15.02
CA ASN A 49 13.22 26.53 -13.57
C ASN A 49 11.86 26.67 -12.82
N GLU A 50 10.74 26.67 -13.53
CA GLU A 50 9.42 26.79 -12.95
C GLU A 50 8.89 25.38 -12.60
N THR A 51 8.74 25.13 -11.29
CA THR A 51 8.28 23.85 -10.73
C THR A 51 6.78 23.86 -10.40
N GLY A 52 6.19 22.70 -10.11
CA GLY A 52 4.79 22.62 -9.67
C GLY A 52 3.77 22.58 -10.80
N ILE A 53 4.22 22.40 -12.04
CA ILE A 53 3.35 22.39 -13.22
C ILE A 53 2.66 21.03 -13.33
N LYS A 54 1.31 21.04 -13.42
CA LYS A 54 0.50 19.80 -13.58
C LYS A 54 0.33 19.40 -15.05
N ASN A 55 0.21 20.38 -15.94
CA ASN A 55 0.10 20.15 -17.38
C ASN A 55 1.00 21.15 -18.12
N PRO A 56 2.14 20.72 -18.67
CA PRO A 56 3.07 21.59 -19.36
C PRO A 56 2.73 21.83 -20.85
N VAL A 57 1.75 21.10 -21.43
CA VAL A 57 1.41 21.19 -22.87
C VAL A 57 0.96 22.60 -23.21
N GLY A 58 1.54 23.17 -24.28
CA GLY A 58 1.28 24.54 -24.75
C GLY A 58 2.10 25.62 -24.04
N MET A 59 2.85 25.27 -22.96
CA MET A 59 3.83 26.18 -22.35
C MET A 59 5.06 26.32 -23.25
N HIS A 60 5.80 27.41 -23.08
CA HIS A 60 7.06 27.64 -23.78
C HIS A 60 8.24 27.43 -22.84
N GLY A 61 9.23 26.68 -23.30
CA GLY A 61 10.45 26.39 -22.58
C GLY A 61 11.48 25.66 -23.43
N VAL A 62 12.67 25.50 -22.90
CA VAL A 62 13.79 24.79 -23.54
C VAL A 62 13.96 23.41 -22.93
N ARG A 63 13.71 23.29 -21.63
CA ARG A 63 13.95 22.09 -20.83
C ARG A 63 12.67 21.69 -20.11
N LEU A 64 12.23 20.45 -20.35
CA LEU A 64 11.12 19.83 -19.64
C LEU A 64 11.64 18.73 -18.73
N GLU A 65 11.23 18.78 -17.46
CA GLU A 65 11.52 17.75 -16.47
C GLU A 65 10.23 17.18 -15.91
N VAL A 66 10.25 15.93 -15.47
CA VAL A 66 9.16 15.30 -14.72
C VAL A 66 9.71 14.62 -13.48
N ASP A 67 9.00 14.75 -12.36
CA ASP A 67 9.19 13.89 -11.19
C ASP A 67 8.10 12.80 -11.20
N SER A 68 8.54 11.54 -11.24
CA SER A 68 7.66 10.38 -11.32
C SER A 68 7.88 9.44 -10.15
N LEU A 69 6.78 8.94 -9.56
CA LEU A 69 6.79 7.81 -8.66
C LEU A 69 6.73 6.53 -9.50
N ILE A 70 7.76 5.70 -9.38
CA ILE A 70 7.82 4.39 -10.06
C ILE A 70 7.50 3.32 -9.02
N ILE A 71 6.54 2.48 -9.36
CA ILE A 71 6.14 1.31 -8.57
C ILE A 71 6.57 0.08 -9.35
N ASP A 72 7.43 -0.71 -8.76
CA ASP A 72 7.95 -1.94 -9.36
C ASP A 72 7.60 -3.16 -8.52
N GLY A 73 7.62 -4.32 -9.13
CA GLY A 73 7.33 -5.59 -8.47
C GLY A 73 8.33 -6.68 -8.86
N SER A 74 8.33 -7.77 -8.09
CA SER A 74 9.15 -8.96 -8.40
C SER A 74 8.58 -9.68 -9.62
N THR A 75 9.33 -9.70 -10.72
CA THR A 75 8.95 -10.35 -11.98
C THR A 75 8.49 -11.81 -11.81
N PRO A 76 9.17 -12.67 -11.03
CA PRO A 76 8.68 -14.04 -10.80
C PRO A 76 7.29 -14.11 -10.15
N PHE A 77 7.03 -13.25 -9.15
CA PHE A 77 5.71 -13.24 -8.48
C PHE A 77 4.62 -12.74 -9.42
N ILE A 78 4.88 -11.67 -10.17
CA ILE A 78 3.93 -11.13 -11.15
C ILE A 78 3.62 -12.17 -12.22
N LYS A 79 4.64 -12.81 -12.81
CA LYS A 79 4.43 -13.85 -13.82
C LYS A 79 3.65 -15.06 -13.29
N ASN A 80 3.90 -15.47 -12.06
CA ASN A 80 3.15 -16.56 -11.45
C ASN A 80 1.67 -16.18 -11.24
N LEU A 81 1.40 -14.97 -10.76
CA LEU A 81 0.04 -14.47 -10.60
C LEU A 81 -0.69 -14.42 -11.96
N VAL A 82 -0.06 -13.79 -12.96
CA VAL A 82 -0.60 -13.70 -14.33
C VAL A 82 -0.88 -15.09 -14.90
N LYS A 83 0.04 -16.05 -14.72
CA LYS A 83 -0.12 -17.43 -15.16
C LYS A 83 -1.33 -18.09 -14.51
N CYS A 84 -1.48 -18.00 -13.19
CA CYS A 84 -2.61 -18.59 -12.47
C CYS A 84 -3.96 -18.05 -12.97
N VAL A 85 -4.06 -16.73 -13.21
CA VAL A 85 -5.31 -16.13 -13.72
C VAL A 85 -5.59 -16.57 -15.15
N ASN A 86 -4.59 -16.56 -16.03
CA ASN A 86 -4.75 -16.99 -17.42
C ASN A 86 -5.13 -18.49 -17.53
N GLU A 87 -4.52 -19.34 -16.68
CA GLU A 87 -4.86 -20.78 -16.64
C GLU A 87 -6.29 -21.04 -16.11
N SER A 88 -6.89 -20.09 -15.40
CA SER A 88 -8.31 -20.16 -15.01
C SER A 88 -9.26 -19.74 -16.15
N GLY A 89 -8.74 -19.38 -17.32
CA GLY A 89 -9.51 -18.96 -18.49
C GLY A 89 -9.93 -17.49 -18.49
N ILE A 90 -9.32 -16.67 -17.62
CA ILE A 90 -9.60 -15.23 -17.53
C ILE A 90 -8.46 -14.45 -18.20
N ASN A 91 -8.80 -13.52 -19.09
CA ASN A 91 -7.84 -12.59 -19.67
C ASN A 91 -7.56 -11.42 -18.72
N ILE A 92 -6.31 -11.00 -18.64
CA ILE A 92 -5.86 -9.87 -17.83
C ILE A 92 -5.70 -8.66 -18.76
N ASP A 93 -6.46 -7.59 -18.51
CA ASP A 93 -6.33 -6.33 -19.24
C ASP A 93 -5.24 -5.43 -18.63
N ALA A 94 -5.13 -5.40 -17.30
CA ALA A 94 -4.14 -4.58 -16.59
C ALA A 94 -3.79 -5.16 -15.21
N LEU A 95 -2.59 -4.81 -14.74
CA LEU A 95 -2.16 -5.01 -13.36
C LEU A 95 -2.28 -3.70 -12.60
N VAL A 96 -2.99 -3.71 -11.50
CA VAL A 96 -3.18 -2.53 -10.65
C VAL A 96 -2.80 -2.88 -9.22
N LEU A 97 -1.97 -2.04 -8.58
CA LEU A 97 -1.64 -2.20 -7.18
C LEU A 97 -2.89 -2.00 -6.32
N ASP A 98 -3.12 -2.92 -5.38
CA ASP A 98 -4.31 -3.00 -4.52
C ASP A 98 -4.63 -1.69 -3.81
N ILE A 99 -3.64 -1.08 -3.14
CA ILE A 99 -3.84 0.17 -2.40
C ILE A 99 -4.21 1.36 -3.31
N LEU A 100 -3.77 1.37 -4.57
CA LEU A 100 -4.18 2.40 -5.53
C LEU A 100 -5.65 2.23 -5.92
N ALA A 101 -6.08 0.98 -6.14
CA ALA A 101 -7.47 0.66 -6.41
C ALA A 101 -8.36 0.99 -5.20
N ALA A 102 -7.96 0.57 -3.99
CA ALA A 102 -8.65 0.86 -2.75
C ALA A 102 -8.78 2.38 -2.52
N SER A 103 -7.68 3.12 -2.64
CA SER A 103 -7.70 4.57 -2.47
C SER A 103 -8.59 5.31 -3.48
N ARG A 104 -8.70 4.76 -4.71
CA ARG A 104 -9.61 5.31 -5.73
C ARG A 104 -11.07 5.08 -5.39
N ALA A 105 -11.37 3.95 -4.75
CA ALA A 105 -12.74 3.58 -4.37
C ALA A 105 -13.24 4.34 -3.13
N VAL A 106 -12.37 4.56 -2.13
CA VAL A 106 -12.78 5.09 -0.82
C VAL A 106 -12.49 6.57 -0.61
N LEU A 107 -11.51 7.17 -1.33
CA LEU A 107 -11.11 8.55 -1.16
C LEU A 107 -11.73 9.47 -2.21
N ASN A 108 -12.30 10.57 -1.76
CA ASN A 108 -12.76 11.64 -2.65
C ASN A 108 -11.63 12.67 -2.94
N LYS A 109 -11.89 13.55 -3.94
CA LYS A 109 -10.92 14.56 -4.37
C LYS A 109 -10.51 15.48 -3.22
N ARG A 110 -11.48 15.98 -2.42
CA ARG A 110 -11.23 16.91 -1.31
C ARG A 110 -10.28 16.29 -0.26
N GLN A 111 -10.45 15.01 0.06
CA GLN A 111 -9.56 14.32 0.99
C GLN A 111 -8.14 14.26 0.46
N LYS A 112 -7.95 13.94 -0.83
CA LYS A 112 -6.63 13.92 -1.48
C LYS A 112 -5.98 15.30 -1.52
N ASP A 113 -6.76 16.35 -1.76
CA ASP A 113 -6.28 17.73 -1.79
C ASP A 113 -5.81 18.22 -0.40
N LEU A 114 -6.51 17.82 0.67
CA LEU A 114 -6.20 18.20 2.06
C LEU A 114 -5.08 17.38 2.71
N GLY A 115 -4.66 16.30 2.09
CA GLY A 115 -3.75 15.34 2.67
C GLY A 115 -4.49 14.20 3.38
N VAL A 116 -4.21 12.95 2.95
CA VAL A 116 -4.84 11.75 3.50
C VAL A 116 -3.94 10.54 3.35
N LEU A 117 -3.92 9.71 4.39
CA LEU A 117 -3.36 8.37 4.36
C LEU A 117 -4.49 7.37 4.17
N CYS A 118 -4.33 6.44 3.21
CA CYS A 118 -5.13 5.24 3.09
C CYS A 118 -4.30 4.05 3.53
N LEU A 119 -4.81 3.27 4.48
CA LEU A 119 -4.20 2.04 4.99
C LEU A 119 -5.15 0.89 4.72
N ASP A 120 -4.65 -0.14 4.06
CA ASP A 120 -5.34 -1.42 3.82
C ASP A 120 -4.61 -2.53 4.57
N VAL A 121 -5.26 -3.09 5.59
CA VAL A 121 -4.71 -4.18 6.40
C VAL A 121 -5.22 -5.50 5.87
N GLY A 122 -4.43 -6.14 5.01
CA GLY A 122 -4.72 -7.46 4.46
C GLY A 122 -4.33 -8.60 5.41
N GLY A 123 -4.39 -9.82 4.88
CA GLY A 123 -4.01 -11.03 5.65
C GLY A 123 -2.51 -11.09 5.96
N GLY A 124 -1.66 -11.01 4.95
CA GLY A 124 -0.20 -11.13 5.09
C GLY A 124 0.55 -9.80 5.10
N THR A 125 -0.02 -8.77 4.50
CA THR A 125 0.60 -7.46 4.31
C THR A 125 -0.37 -6.35 4.66
N SER A 126 0.18 -5.16 4.97
CA SER A 126 -0.59 -3.92 5.07
C SER A 126 -0.05 -2.93 4.04
N SER A 127 -0.89 -2.53 3.11
CA SER A 127 -0.56 -1.57 2.05
C SER A 127 -0.97 -0.17 2.46
N LEU A 128 -0.14 0.83 2.17
CA LEU A 128 -0.49 2.22 2.44
C LEU A 128 -0.16 3.14 1.27
N CYS A 129 -0.97 4.18 1.10
CA CYS A 129 -0.67 5.29 0.21
C CYS A 129 -1.03 6.62 0.85
N ILE A 130 -0.28 7.66 0.48
CA ILE A 130 -0.41 8.99 1.03
C ILE A 130 -0.57 9.98 -0.11
N TYR A 131 -1.64 10.77 -0.01
CA TYR A 131 -1.92 11.86 -0.93
C TYR A 131 -1.76 13.20 -0.22
N GLU A 132 -1.25 14.18 -0.95
CA GLU A 132 -1.13 15.58 -0.53
C GLU A 132 -1.27 16.47 -1.76
N GLU A 133 -2.03 17.55 -1.66
CA GLU A 133 -2.32 18.48 -2.78
C GLU A 133 -2.88 17.78 -4.03
N GLY A 134 -3.60 16.68 -3.82
CA GLY A 134 -4.16 15.84 -4.89
C GLY A 134 -3.19 14.82 -5.49
N ASP A 135 -1.91 14.89 -5.16
CA ASP A 135 -0.86 14.02 -5.69
C ASP A 135 -0.57 12.84 -4.78
N LEU A 136 -0.24 11.71 -5.40
CA LEU A 136 0.27 10.54 -4.69
C LEU A 136 1.74 10.80 -4.29
N ARG A 137 1.97 11.03 -2.99
CA ARG A 137 3.31 11.31 -2.45
C ARG A 137 4.11 10.06 -2.14
N HIS A 138 3.45 9.05 -1.58
CA HIS A 138 4.11 7.84 -1.12
C HIS A 138 3.22 6.61 -1.23
N VAL A 139 3.82 5.47 -1.50
CA VAL A 139 3.21 4.13 -1.46
C VAL A 139 4.20 3.20 -0.79
N ASN A 140 3.73 2.38 0.14
CA ASN A 140 4.53 1.31 0.71
C ASN A 140 3.68 0.09 1.06
N ILE A 141 4.33 -1.07 1.14
CA ILE A 141 3.74 -2.33 1.56
C ILE A 141 4.54 -2.83 2.76
N LEU A 142 3.87 -2.90 3.90
CA LEU A 142 4.43 -3.44 5.14
C LEU A 142 4.24 -4.97 5.15
N PRO A 143 5.27 -5.78 5.46
CA PRO A 143 5.18 -7.23 5.47
C PRO A 143 4.52 -7.75 6.76
N VAL A 144 3.42 -7.13 7.17
CA VAL A 144 2.63 -7.46 8.37
C VAL A 144 1.15 -7.25 8.09
N GLY A 145 0.30 -8.17 8.55
CA GLY A 145 -1.16 -8.10 8.35
C GLY A 145 -1.90 -8.92 9.40
N ALA A 146 -3.19 -9.11 9.23
CA ALA A 146 -4.09 -9.74 10.21
C ALA A 146 -3.76 -11.20 10.54
N MET A 147 -3.07 -11.92 9.63
CA MET A 147 -2.60 -13.28 9.88
C MET A 147 -1.52 -13.33 10.98
N HIS A 148 -0.75 -12.25 11.15
CA HIS A 148 0.22 -12.15 12.24
C HIS A 148 -0.48 -12.08 13.60
N ILE A 149 -1.64 -11.39 13.68
CA ILE A 149 -2.49 -11.39 14.88
C ILE A 149 -2.94 -12.82 15.20
N THR A 150 -3.40 -13.58 14.21
CA THR A 150 -3.83 -14.97 14.37
C THR A 150 -2.70 -15.86 14.87
N ASN A 151 -1.49 -15.69 14.29
CA ASN A 151 -0.30 -16.45 14.71
C ASN A 151 0.11 -16.10 16.14
N ASP A 152 0.08 -14.81 16.51
CA ASP A 152 0.38 -14.39 17.88
C ASP A 152 -0.61 -14.98 18.89
N LEU A 153 -1.89 -15.00 18.56
CA LEU A 153 -2.93 -15.66 19.35
C LEU A 153 -2.69 -17.17 19.47
N ALA A 154 -2.35 -17.84 18.36
CA ALA A 154 -2.05 -19.27 18.37
C ALA A 154 -0.89 -19.61 19.31
N ILE A 155 0.16 -18.78 19.30
CA ILE A 155 1.33 -18.90 20.18
C ILE A 155 0.95 -18.57 21.64
N GLY A 156 0.31 -17.42 21.88
CA GLY A 156 -0.06 -16.95 23.22
C GLY A 156 -1.01 -17.88 23.93
N LEU A 157 -2.02 -18.38 23.20
CA LEU A 157 -3.02 -19.31 23.73
C LEU A 157 -2.61 -20.79 23.62
N ARG A 158 -1.44 -21.07 23.01
CA ARG A 158 -0.91 -22.44 22.78
C ARG A 158 -1.91 -23.34 22.05
N THR A 159 -2.62 -22.79 21.07
CA THR A 159 -3.68 -23.47 20.32
C THR A 159 -3.35 -23.55 18.83
N ALA A 160 -4.17 -24.27 18.07
CA ALA A 160 -4.04 -24.35 16.62
C ALA A 160 -4.44 -23.02 15.94
N VAL A 161 -3.87 -22.72 14.77
CA VAL A 161 -4.07 -21.44 14.04
C VAL A 161 -5.55 -21.25 13.66
N ASP A 162 -6.25 -22.31 13.29
CA ASP A 162 -7.66 -22.27 12.93
C ASP A 162 -8.57 -21.95 14.13
N ILE A 163 -8.20 -22.40 15.34
CA ILE A 163 -8.89 -22.03 16.57
C ILE A 163 -8.60 -20.57 16.93
N ALA A 164 -7.34 -20.16 16.86
CA ALA A 164 -6.93 -18.77 17.10
C ALA A 164 -7.66 -17.79 16.15
N GLU A 165 -7.85 -18.17 14.87
CA GLU A 165 -8.62 -17.36 13.92
C GLU A 165 -10.09 -17.21 14.34
N LYS A 166 -10.73 -18.27 14.79
CA LYS A 166 -12.10 -18.20 15.31
C LYS A 166 -12.20 -17.33 16.56
N VAL A 167 -11.26 -17.49 17.50
CA VAL A 167 -11.20 -16.66 18.70
C VAL A 167 -11.00 -15.18 18.34
N LYS A 168 -10.11 -14.88 17.39
CA LYS A 168 -9.90 -13.52 16.89
C LYS A 168 -11.19 -12.92 16.34
N ILE A 169 -11.92 -13.65 15.51
CA ILE A 169 -13.14 -13.16 14.86
C ILE A 169 -14.28 -12.99 15.86
N GLU A 170 -14.49 -13.94 16.76
CA GLU A 170 -15.65 -13.93 17.65
C GLU A 170 -15.45 -13.06 18.90
N TYR A 171 -14.23 -13.04 19.47
CA TYR A 171 -13.94 -12.42 20.76
C TYR A 171 -12.89 -11.31 20.71
N GLY A 172 -12.28 -11.09 19.55
CA GLY A 172 -11.20 -10.13 19.38
C GLY A 172 -11.61 -8.70 19.68
N SER A 173 -10.71 -7.99 20.33
CA SER A 173 -10.76 -6.55 20.56
C SER A 173 -9.33 -6.01 20.66
N CYS A 174 -9.11 -4.78 20.27
CA CYS A 174 -7.85 -4.06 20.51
C CYS A 174 -7.95 -3.02 21.64
N LEU A 175 -8.99 -3.14 22.48
CA LEU A 175 -9.25 -2.25 23.64
C LEU A 175 -9.36 -3.10 24.92
N PRO A 176 -8.23 -3.59 25.48
CA PRO A 176 -8.25 -4.50 26.62
C PRO A 176 -8.82 -3.88 27.90
N ASP A 177 -8.77 -2.56 28.02
CA ASP A 177 -9.29 -1.85 29.21
C ASP A 177 -10.82 -1.74 29.21
N GLU A 178 -11.48 -1.93 28.07
CA GLU A 178 -12.94 -1.98 27.97
C GLU A 178 -13.51 -3.37 28.27
N ILE A 179 -12.65 -4.40 28.41
CA ILE A 179 -13.07 -5.78 28.67
C ILE A 179 -13.27 -5.99 30.17
N HIS A 180 -14.41 -6.56 30.51
CA HIS A 180 -14.73 -6.87 31.91
C HIS A 180 -13.76 -7.93 32.46
N LYS A 181 -13.29 -7.75 33.71
CA LYS A 181 -12.27 -8.63 34.34
C LYS A 181 -12.65 -10.12 34.42
N ASN A 182 -13.94 -10.41 34.46
CA ASN A 182 -14.46 -11.78 34.58
C ASN A 182 -14.86 -12.38 33.22
N ASP A 183 -14.62 -11.66 32.11
CA ASP A 183 -14.95 -12.15 30.77
C ASP A 183 -13.89 -13.16 30.31
N ALA A 184 -14.33 -14.41 30.11
CA ALA A 184 -13.46 -15.52 29.74
C ALA A 184 -14.02 -16.25 28.52
N ILE A 185 -13.12 -16.80 27.73
CA ILE A 185 -13.38 -17.57 26.52
C ILE A 185 -13.10 -19.03 26.83
N ASP A 186 -14.08 -19.88 26.60
CA ASP A 186 -13.95 -21.32 26.69
C ASP A 186 -13.46 -21.88 25.37
N LEU A 187 -12.19 -22.28 25.29
CA LEU A 187 -11.60 -22.86 24.09
C LEU A 187 -12.13 -24.25 23.76
N ALA A 188 -12.76 -24.97 24.72
CA ALA A 188 -13.39 -26.26 24.47
C ALA A 188 -14.54 -26.16 23.44
N LYS A 189 -15.20 -24.99 23.35
CA LYS A 189 -16.23 -24.72 22.32
C LYS A 189 -15.71 -24.81 20.89
N PHE A 190 -14.40 -24.64 20.71
CA PHE A 190 -13.72 -24.72 19.40
C PHE A 190 -13.05 -26.08 19.17
N GLY A 191 -13.25 -27.06 20.08
CA GLY A 191 -12.69 -28.40 19.98
C GLY A 191 -11.27 -28.54 20.54
N PHE A 192 -10.85 -27.63 21.44
CA PHE A 192 -9.55 -27.66 22.07
C PHE A 192 -9.67 -27.98 23.58
N GLY A 193 -9.20 -29.18 23.97
CA GLY A 193 -9.10 -29.59 25.40
C GLY A 193 -10.43 -29.82 26.12
N GLU A 194 -10.35 -30.10 27.40
CA GLU A 194 -11.46 -30.08 28.33
C GLU A 194 -11.34 -28.82 29.20
N GLU A 195 -12.34 -27.94 29.20
CA GLU A 195 -12.45 -26.71 30.01
C GLU A 195 -11.18 -25.84 30.08
N ASP A 196 -10.74 -25.31 28.93
CA ASP A 196 -9.63 -24.34 28.90
C ASP A 196 -10.18 -22.91 28.81
N LEU A 197 -10.28 -22.25 29.97
CA LEU A 197 -10.80 -20.90 30.12
C LEU A 197 -9.66 -19.88 30.00
N VAL A 198 -9.71 -19.04 28.94
CA VAL A 198 -8.75 -17.96 28.74
C VAL A 198 -9.41 -16.61 29.03
N PRO A 199 -8.76 -15.72 29.81
CA PRO A 199 -9.26 -14.37 29.99
C PRO A 199 -9.36 -13.61 28.66
N ARG A 200 -10.53 -13.08 28.30
CA ARG A 200 -10.71 -12.32 27.07
C ARG A 200 -9.79 -11.10 27.00
N LYS A 201 -9.44 -10.51 28.14
CA LYS A 201 -8.48 -9.41 28.25
C LYS A 201 -7.08 -9.82 27.73
N GLU A 202 -6.66 -11.05 27.93
CA GLU A 202 -5.37 -11.58 27.43
C GLU A 202 -5.38 -11.63 25.89
N VAL A 203 -6.47 -12.14 25.30
CA VAL A 203 -6.67 -12.11 23.84
C VAL A 203 -6.58 -10.69 23.31
N ALA A 204 -7.24 -9.74 23.96
CA ALA A 204 -7.22 -8.35 23.54
C ALA A 204 -5.82 -7.71 23.66
N ASN A 205 -5.05 -8.00 24.71
CA ASN A 205 -3.68 -7.50 24.84
C ASN A 205 -2.78 -7.98 23.68
N ILE A 206 -2.92 -9.24 23.28
CA ILE A 206 -2.14 -9.80 22.16
C ILE A 206 -2.53 -9.09 20.85
N ILE A 207 -3.81 -8.87 20.61
CA ILE A 207 -4.32 -8.18 19.41
C ILE A 207 -3.86 -6.72 19.38
N GLU A 208 -4.01 -6.01 20.51
CA GLU A 208 -3.59 -4.61 20.66
C GLU A 208 -2.11 -4.45 20.33
N ALA A 209 -1.23 -5.30 20.88
CA ALA A 209 0.20 -5.21 20.65
C ALA A 209 0.55 -5.30 19.15
N ARG A 210 -0.11 -6.19 18.39
CA ARG A 210 0.13 -6.31 16.94
C ARG A 210 -0.48 -5.15 16.15
N VAL A 211 -1.65 -4.68 16.53
CA VAL A 211 -2.29 -3.52 15.88
C VAL A 211 -1.44 -2.27 16.10
N LEU A 212 -0.93 -2.05 17.31
CA LEU A 212 -0.02 -0.94 17.62
C LEU A 212 1.26 -1.00 16.75
N GLU A 213 1.84 -2.19 16.56
CA GLU A 213 3.01 -2.35 15.69
C GLU A 213 2.70 -1.94 14.24
N ILE A 214 1.55 -2.36 13.69
CA ILE A 214 1.12 -1.96 12.33
C ILE A 214 1.00 -0.43 12.24
N LEU A 215 0.38 0.20 13.24
CA LEU A 215 0.21 1.65 13.29
C LEU A 215 1.55 2.38 13.46
N GLU A 216 2.46 1.88 14.29
CA GLU A 216 3.81 2.44 14.44
C GLU A 216 4.62 2.37 13.15
N LEU A 217 4.57 1.24 12.44
CA LEU A 217 5.20 1.09 11.14
C LEU A 217 4.62 2.07 10.13
N THR A 218 3.29 2.26 10.15
CA THR A 218 2.61 3.26 9.30
C THR A 218 3.08 4.69 9.62
N VAL A 219 3.19 5.05 10.90
CA VAL A 219 3.70 6.37 11.32
C VAL A 219 5.15 6.58 10.90
N ARG A 220 5.98 5.52 10.92
CA ARG A 220 7.37 5.61 10.42
C ARG A 220 7.41 5.92 8.91
N GLU A 221 6.48 5.39 8.13
CA GLU A 221 6.38 5.71 6.70
C GLU A 221 5.94 7.16 6.46
N LEU A 222 5.00 7.67 7.27
CA LEU A 222 4.61 9.09 7.22
C LEU A 222 5.79 10.03 7.42
N LYS A 223 6.68 9.73 8.38
CA LYS A 223 7.86 10.54 8.70
C LYS A 223 8.95 10.55 7.62
N LYS A 224 8.82 9.75 6.57
CA LYS A 224 9.77 9.75 5.43
C LYS A 224 9.41 10.77 4.35
N ILE A 225 8.23 11.41 4.46
CA ILE A 225 7.70 12.31 3.43
C ILE A 225 8.02 13.77 3.74
N ASP A 226 8.35 14.07 5.00
CA ASP A 226 8.75 15.41 5.49
C ASP A 226 10.13 15.86 4.96
#